data_44795dc921602f7858024117b116f3fa
#
_entry.id   44795dc921602f7858024117b116f3fa
#
_cell.length_a   1.000
_cell.length_b   1.000
_cell.length_c   1.000
_cell.angle_alpha   90.00
_cell.angle_beta   90.00
_cell.angle_gamma   90.00
#
_symmetry.space_group_name_H-M   'P 1'
#
loop_
_entity.id
_entity.type
_entity.pdbx_description
1 polymer ?
#
loop_
_entity_poly.entity_id
_entity_poly.type
_entity_poly.pdbx_seq_one_letter_code
_entity_poly.pdbx_strand_id
1 'polypeptide(L)'
;MDGTQPDETRFDGHVVIGGGVVGAAAAWALTARGERVLLVEQHPRGHLEGSSHGATRIFRQGYSDPEYVALTTRALALWDALESTTGTTLLDRTGAVDHGRPEVVDAIAAALADAGVPHETLTPEAAAARWPGIAFEGHVLTHATAGRIRSADTIELLLTLAERTGLAELRFGTRVAAVADHGDAVTVTLGDGTAVRTASVVAAVGSWAPTLVGDVLAARGARLPAVRVTQEQPAHFPSHLPDEAWPSFVHWVDGDDVYGLLTPGEGVKVGFHGTGPVVDPDARDKRPVPEEAARLQAYVARYVPGVDATRPTFISCLYDTTPDEDFVIDRRGPLTVATGFSGHGFKFAPLLGEVLADLATGGEPIPRFAL
;
A
#
# COMPACT_ATOMS: atom_id res chain seq x y z
N MET A 1 -21.47 26.42 32.19
CA MET A 1 -21.21 25.47 31.13
C MET A 1 -20.65 24.23 31.77
N ASP A 2 -21.52 23.28 31.99
CA ASP A 2 -21.20 22.03 32.67
C ASP A 2 -20.34 21.18 31.70
N GLY A 3 -19.03 21.16 31.97
CA GLY A 3 -18.10 20.37 31.20
C GLY A 3 -18.19 18.91 31.62
N THR A 4 -19.17 18.18 31.12
CA THR A 4 -19.12 16.73 31.15
C THR A 4 -17.84 16.30 30.42
N GLN A 5 -16.82 15.86 31.18
CA GLN A 5 -15.69 15.15 30.57
C GLN A 5 -16.25 13.98 29.78
N PRO A 6 -15.75 13.73 28.55
CA PRO A 6 -16.16 12.57 27.80
C PRO A 6 -15.90 11.31 28.65
N ASP A 7 -16.80 10.33 28.49
CA ASP A 7 -16.68 9.05 29.21
C ASP A 7 -15.39 8.36 28.71
N GLU A 8 -14.30 8.52 29.47
CA GLU A 8 -12.96 8.01 29.08
C GLU A 8 -12.84 6.56 29.51
N THR A 9 -12.76 5.67 28.54
CA THR A 9 -12.55 4.24 28.76
C THR A 9 -11.07 3.90 28.64
N ARG A 10 -10.49 3.24 29.64
CA ARG A 10 -9.13 2.72 29.55
C ARG A 10 -9.13 1.42 28.75
N PHE A 11 -8.28 1.34 27.73
CA PHE A 11 -8.03 0.14 26.96
C PHE A 11 -6.61 -0.39 27.24
N ASP A 12 -6.55 -1.60 27.77
CA ASP A 12 -5.29 -2.30 28.07
C ASP A 12 -4.91 -3.15 26.86
N GLY A 13 -4.17 -2.54 25.93
CA GLY A 13 -3.79 -3.08 24.62
C GLY A 13 -3.39 -1.98 23.64
N HIS A 14 -3.35 -2.30 22.37
CA HIS A 14 -2.95 -1.40 21.30
C HIS A 14 -4.19 -0.87 20.55
N VAL A 15 -4.30 0.45 20.39
CA VAL A 15 -5.29 1.04 19.49
C VAL A 15 -4.66 1.22 18.10
N VAL A 16 -5.19 0.52 17.09
CA VAL A 16 -4.79 0.66 15.69
C VAL A 16 -5.78 1.58 14.99
N ILE A 17 -5.33 2.69 14.46
CA ILE A 17 -6.15 3.65 13.72
C ILE A 17 -5.93 3.45 12.22
N GLY A 18 -7.00 3.11 11.49
CA GLY A 18 -7.00 2.80 10.06
C GLY A 18 -7.13 1.31 9.77
N GLY A 19 -8.14 0.93 8.97
CA GLY A 19 -8.46 -0.44 8.56
C GLY A 19 -7.97 -0.81 7.15
N GLY A 20 -7.07 0.00 6.55
CA GLY A 20 -6.37 -0.35 5.33
C GLY A 20 -5.38 -1.51 5.54
N VAL A 21 -4.67 -1.91 4.47
CA VAL A 21 -3.77 -3.07 4.53
C VAL A 21 -2.71 -2.98 5.63
N VAL A 22 -2.20 -1.79 5.92
CA VAL A 22 -1.16 -1.57 6.93
C VAL A 22 -1.71 -1.75 8.34
N GLY A 23 -2.88 -1.17 8.64
CA GLY A 23 -3.52 -1.36 9.93
C GLY A 23 -4.06 -2.78 10.13
N ALA A 24 -4.60 -3.41 9.09
CA ALA A 24 -5.02 -4.81 9.14
C ALA A 24 -3.82 -5.74 9.42
N ALA A 25 -2.67 -5.48 8.78
CA ALA A 25 -1.43 -6.23 9.03
C ALA A 25 -0.90 -6.01 10.46
N ALA A 26 -0.93 -4.78 10.95
CA ALA A 26 -0.53 -4.48 12.32
C ALA A 26 -1.44 -5.19 13.35
N ALA A 27 -2.76 -5.15 13.15
CA ALA A 27 -3.72 -5.82 14.02
C ALA A 27 -3.52 -7.34 14.03
N TRP A 28 -3.33 -7.94 12.85
CA TRP A 28 -3.01 -9.37 12.73
C TRP A 28 -1.71 -9.72 13.47
N ALA A 29 -0.63 -8.99 13.20
CA ALA A 29 0.68 -9.30 13.78
C ALA A 29 0.70 -9.11 15.31
N LEU A 30 0.04 -8.07 15.83
CA LEU A 30 -0.09 -7.85 17.27
C LEU A 30 -0.89 -8.98 17.94
N THR A 31 -2.06 -9.33 17.40
CA THR A 31 -2.90 -10.38 17.97
C THR A 31 -2.27 -11.78 17.86
N ALA A 32 -1.48 -12.04 16.82
CA ALA A 32 -0.69 -13.26 16.69
C ALA A 32 0.40 -13.39 17.77
N ARG A 33 0.82 -12.27 18.39
CA ARG A 33 1.76 -12.22 19.55
C ARG A 33 1.06 -12.26 20.89
N GLY A 34 -0.27 -12.37 20.91
CA GLY A 34 -1.06 -12.39 22.15
C GLY A 34 -1.46 -11.00 22.66
N GLU A 35 -1.23 -9.95 21.89
CA GLU A 35 -1.58 -8.58 22.26
C GLU A 35 -3.06 -8.29 21.98
N ARG A 36 -3.71 -7.50 22.86
CA ARG A 36 -5.06 -7.02 22.64
C ARG A 36 -5.07 -5.83 21.69
N VAL A 37 -6.00 -5.81 20.76
CA VAL A 37 -6.11 -4.75 19.74
C VAL A 37 -7.53 -4.20 19.68
N LEU A 38 -7.65 -2.88 19.65
CA LEU A 38 -8.82 -2.15 19.20
C LEU A 38 -8.46 -1.48 17.86
N LEU A 39 -9.00 -2.00 16.75
CA LEU A 39 -8.86 -1.35 15.45
C LEU A 39 -10.06 -0.44 15.20
N VAL A 40 -9.79 0.81 14.81
CA VAL A 40 -10.81 1.81 14.48
C VAL A 40 -10.63 2.29 13.06
N GLU A 41 -11.67 2.14 12.23
CA GLU A 41 -11.70 2.57 10.83
C GLU A 41 -12.92 3.47 10.59
N GLN A 42 -12.71 4.63 9.94
CA GLN A 42 -13.77 5.61 9.72
C GLN A 42 -14.82 5.16 8.69
N HIS A 43 -14.46 4.27 7.79
CA HIS A 43 -15.31 3.78 6.72
C HIS A 43 -15.85 2.38 7.00
N PRO A 44 -16.89 1.93 6.31
CA PRO A 44 -17.33 0.54 6.37
C PRO A 44 -16.25 -0.45 5.92
N ARG A 45 -16.29 -1.68 6.42
CA ARG A 45 -15.40 -2.76 5.97
C ARG A 45 -15.52 -2.95 4.45
N GLY A 46 -14.38 -3.03 3.75
CA GLY A 46 -14.34 -3.15 2.29
C GLY A 46 -14.58 -1.84 1.52
N HIS A 47 -14.48 -0.68 2.16
CA HIS A 47 -14.65 0.63 1.53
C HIS A 47 -13.63 0.90 0.41
N LEU A 48 -13.92 1.92 -0.42
CA LEU A 48 -13.11 2.35 -1.57
C LEU A 48 -12.48 3.74 -1.37
N GLU A 49 -12.17 4.14 -0.13
CA GLU A 49 -11.79 5.53 0.17
C GLU A 49 -10.28 5.76 0.23
N GLY A 50 -9.51 4.81 0.73
CA GLY A 50 -8.07 4.96 0.92
C GLY A 50 -7.22 4.51 -0.28
N SER A 51 -5.98 4.09 0.00
CA SER A 51 -5.01 3.61 -0.99
C SER A 51 -5.06 2.08 -1.17
N SER A 52 -5.71 1.35 -0.26
CA SER A 52 -5.66 -0.12 -0.21
C SER A 52 -6.75 -0.83 -1.00
N HIS A 53 -7.79 -0.11 -1.45
CA HIS A 53 -8.97 -0.67 -2.11
C HIS A 53 -8.69 -1.26 -3.50
N GLY A 54 -9.68 -2.01 -4.04
CA GLY A 54 -9.61 -2.69 -5.34
C GLY A 54 -9.16 -4.13 -5.20
N ALA A 55 -9.24 -4.91 -6.30
CA ALA A 55 -9.05 -6.35 -6.24
C ALA A 55 -7.58 -6.78 -6.32
N THR A 56 -6.72 -5.98 -6.97
CA THR A 56 -5.34 -6.38 -7.23
C THR A 56 -4.30 -5.30 -6.95
N ARG A 57 -3.06 -5.75 -6.59
CA ARG A 57 -1.85 -4.93 -6.46
C ARG A 57 -0.65 -5.69 -7.04
N ILE A 58 0.35 -4.96 -7.53
CA ILE A 58 1.59 -5.57 -8.03
C ILE A 58 2.45 -6.01 -6.85
N PHE A 59 2.94 -7.26 -6.91
CA PHE A 59 4.12 -7.69 -6.18
C PHE A 59 5.29 -7.77 -7.16
N ARG A 60 6.38 -7.09 -6.88
CA ARG A 60 7.64 -7.17 -7.62
C ARG A 60 8.82 -6.88 -6.71
N GLN A 61 9.98 -7.46 -7.02
CA GLN A 61 11.25 -7.22 -6.36
C GLN A 61 12.14 -6.24 -7.15
N GLY A 62 11.68 -5.82 -8.34
CA GLY A 62 12.40 -4.94 -9.24
C GLY A 62 12.53 -3.51 -8.72
N TYR A 63 13.54 -3.28 -7.88
CA TYR A 63 14.01 -1.98 -7.41
C TYR A 63 15.47 -1.82 -7.78
N SER A 64 15.90 -0.59 -8.10
CA SER A 64 17.31 -0.26 -8.26
C SER A 64 18.03 -0.07 -6.92
N ASP A 65 17.28 0.11 -5.84
CA ASP A 65 17.79 0.25 -4.47
C ASP A 65 17.92 -1.12 -3.79
N PRO A 66 19.15 -1.53 -3.39
CA PRO A 66 19.39 -2.84 -2.78
C PRO A 66 18.64 -3.07 -1.46
N GLU A 67 18.37 -2.02 -0.67
CA GLU A 67 17.61 -2.15 0.57
C GLU A 67 16.15 -2.50 0.30
N TYR A 68 15.52 -1.87 -0.71
CA TYR A 68 14.18 -2.27 -1.14
C TYR A 68 14.13 -3.66 -1.75
N VAL A 69 15.18 -4.11 -2.45
CA VAL A 69 15.27 -5.51 -2.92
C VAL A 69 15.32 -6.47 -1.73
N ALA A 70 16.10 -6.17 -0.69
CA ALA A 70 16.16 -6.98 0.53
C ALA A 70 14.81 -7.00 1.26
N LEU A 71 14.14 -5.86 1.40
CA LEU A 71 12.82 -5.75 2.02
C LEU A 71 11.75 -6.53 1.25
N THR A 72 11.74 -6.45 -0.09
CA THR A 72 10.78 -7.22 -0.90
C THR A 72 11.07 -8.72 -0.87
N THR A 73 12.34 -9.12 -0.77
CA THR A 73 12.72 -10.53 -0.60
C THR A 73 12.21 -11.08 0.74
N ARG A 74 12.38 -10.31 1.82
CA ARG A 74 11.79 -10.65 3.13
C ARG A 74 10.26 -10.68 3.08
N ALA A 75 9.65 -9.69 2.43
CA ALA A 75 8.20 -9.66 2.26
C ALA A 75 7.67 -10.88 1.49
N LEU A 76 8.37 -11.35 0.43
CA LEU A 76 7.99 -12.55 -0.32
C LEU A 76 7.96 -13.78 0.58
N ALA A 77 9.00 -13.98 1.40
CA ALA A 77 9.03 -15.10 2.34
C ALA A 77 7.85 -15.06 3.35
N LEU A 78 7.44 -13.87 3.78
CA LEU A 78 6.29 -13.69 4.66
C LEU A 78 4.96 -13.91 3.94
N TRP A 79 4.84 -13.54 2.66
CA TRP A 79 3.69 -13.90 1.84
C TRP A 79 3.57 -15.41 1.70
N ASP A 80 4.68 -16.11 1.41
CA ASP A 80 4.70 -17.58 1.31
C ASP A 80 4.30 -18.25 2.63
N ALA A 81 4.78 -17.74 3.76
CA ALA A 81 4.43 -18.22 5.08
C ALA A 81 2.95 -18.01 5.40
N LEU A 82 2.39 -16.84 5.07
CA LEU A 82 0.98 -16.52 5.27
C LEU A 82 0.08 -17.44 4.42
N GLU A 83 0.41 -17.61 3.13
CA GLU A 83 -0.31 -18.52 2.24
C GLU A 83 -0.26 -19.97 2.73
N SER A 84 0.93 -20.44 3.13
CA SER A 84 1.12 -21.80 3.66
C SER A 84 0.33 -22.07 4.95
N THR A 85 0.34 -21.09 5.86
CA THR A 85 -0.34 -21.22 7.16
C THR A 85 -1.85 -21.20 7.03
N THR A 86 -2.38 -20.42 6.09
CA THR A 86 -3.82 -20.20 5.93
C THR A 86 -4.46 -21.10 4.88
N GLY A 87 -3.67 -21.69 3.99
CA GLY A 87 -4.15 -22.41 2.81
C GLY A 87 -4.82 -21.52 1.78
N THR A 88 -4.62 -20.20 1.85
CA THR A 88 -5.25 -19.20 0.98
C THR A 88 -4.24 -18.63 0.01
N THR A 89 -4.52 -18.67 -1.29
CA THR A 89 -3.68 -18.01 -2.29
C THR A 89 -3.94 -16.52 -2.29
N LEU A 90 -2.93 -15.73 -2.01
CA LEU A 90 -2.96 -14.26 -1.97
C LEU A 90 -2.10 -13.62 -3.06
N LEU A 91 -1.04 -14.30 -3.50
CA LEU A 91 -0.13 -13.87 -4.54
C LEU A 91 -0.21 -14.79 -5.74
N ASP A 92 -0.88 -14.36 -6.81
CA ASP A 92 -0.85 -15.03 -8.11
C ASP A 92 0.49 -14.72 -8.79
N ARG A 93 1.35 -15.72 -8.92
CA ARG A 93 2.70 -15.59 -9.49
C ARG A 93 2.64 -15.57 -11.02
N THR A 94 2.19 -14.45 -11.57
CA THR A 94 2.08 -14.22 -13.02
C THR A 94 3.38 -13.69 -13.64
N GLY A 95 4.39 -13.48 -12.81
CA GLY A 95 5.61 -12.77 -13.19
C GLY A 95 5.41 -11.25 -13.23
N ALA A 96 6.53 -10.54 -13.32
CA ALA A 96 6.52 -9.10 -13.63
C ALA A 96 7.57 -8.78 -14.68
N VAL A 97 7.29 -7.72 -15.46
CA VAL A 97 8.17 -7.20 -16.51
C VAL A 97 8.42 -5.73 -16.25
N ASP A 98 9.68 -5.35 -16.15
CA ASP A 98 10.14 -3.95 -16.17
C ASP A 98 10.75 -3.69 -17.56
N HIS A 99 10.32 -2.62 -18.26
CA HIS A 99 10.86 -2.29 -19.58
C HIS A 99 10.91 -0.79 -19.82
N GLY A 100 11.65 -0.37 -20.85
CA GLY A 100 11.79 1.02 -21.24
C GLY A 100 13.20 1.56 -21.08
N ARG A 101 13.39 2.67 -20.36
CA ARG A 101 14.68 3.36 -20.19
C ARG A 101 15.80 2.42 -19.78
N PRO A 102 16.84 2.25 -20.63
CA PRO A 102 17.91 1.27 -20.38
C PRO A 102 18.60 1.47 -19.02
N GLU A 103 18.90 2.71 -18.67
CA GLU A 103 19.61 3.02 -17.42
C GLU A 103 18.83 2.61 -16.16
N VAL A 104 17.49 2.67 -16.20
CA VAL A 104 16.65 2.26 -15.08
C VAL A 104 16.55 0.73 -15.02
N VAL A 105 16.27 0.09 -16.16
CA VAL A 105 16.11 -1.37 -16.23
C VAL A 105 17.43 -2.08 -15.90
N ASP A 106 18.56 -1.56 -16.37
CA ASP A 106 19.89 -2.11 -16.07
C ASP A 106 20.26 -1.94 -14.58
N ALA A 107 19.91 -0.80 -13.97
CA ALA A 107 20.11 -0.61 -12.53
C ALA A 107 19.28 -1.59 -11.70
N ILE A 108 18.03 -1.86 -12.11
CA ILE A 108 17.18 -2.88 -11.48
C ILE A 108 17.81 -4.27 -11.65
N ALA A 109 18.25 -4.61 -12.87
CA ALA A 109 18.89 -5.90 -13.15
C ALA A 109 20.14 -6.12 -12.29
N ALA A 110 21.00 -5.09 -12.16
CA ALA A 110 22.17 -5.15 -11.31
C ALA A 110 21.82 -5.39 -9.84
N ALA A 111 20.87 -4.64 -9.30
CA ALA A 111 20.44 -4.80 -7.90
C ALA A 111 19.83 -6.20 -7.63
N LEU A 112 19.05 -6.74 -8.57
CA LEU A 112 18.52 -8.10 -8.45
C LEU A 112 19.62 -9.16 -8.53
N ALA A 113 20.62 -8.97 -9.43
CA ALA A 113 21.77 -9.87 -9.55
C ALA A 113 22.60 -9.90 -8.26
N ASP A 114 22.91 -8.73 -7.70
CA ASP A 114 23.66 -8.58 -6.45
C ASP A 114 22.94 -9.23 -5.26
N ALA A 115 21.60 -9.17 -5.25
CA ALA A 115 20.77 -9.81 -4.23
C ALA A 115 20.51 -11.31 -4.49
N GLY A 116 20.99 -11.86 -5.60
CA GLY A 116 20.73 -13.26 -5.99
C GLY A 116 19.29 -13.56 -6.35
N VAL A 117 18.50 -12.54 -6.73
CA VAL A 117 17.12 -12.72 -7.17
C VAL A 117 17.10 -13.19 -8.63
N PRO A 118 16.51 -14.36 -8.94
CA PRO A 118 16.43 -14.86 -10.30
C PRO A 118 15.65 -13.92 -11.22
N HIS A 119 16.27 -13.53 -12.31
CA HIS A 119 15.68 -12.67 -13.33
C HIS A 119 16.21 -13.02 -14.72
N GLU A 120 15.57 -12.53 -15.76
CA GLU A 120 15.92 -12.74 -17.16
C GLU A 120 15.83 -11.41 -17.90
N THR A 121 16.82 -11.11 -18.75
CA THR A 121 16.77 -10.00 -19.69
C THR A 121 16.37 -10.51 -21.08
N LEU A 122 15.49 -9.77 -21.74
CA LEU A 122 14.93 -10.14 -23.04
C LEU A 122 15.14 -9.00 -24.05
N THR A 123 15.16 -9.34 -25.34
CA THR A 123 14.93 -8.32 -26.36
C THR A 123 13.45 -7.93 -26.41
N PRO A 124 13.09 -6.72 -26.87
CA PRO A 124 11.68 -6.33 -27.05
C PRO A 124 10.89 -7.32 -27.91
N GLU A 125 11.50 -7.90 -28.97
CA GLU A 125 10.87 -8.87 -29.84
C GLU A 125 10.58 -10.20 -29.12
N ALA A 126 11.53 -10.68 -28.30
CA ALA A 126 11.34 -11.89 -27.50
C ALA A 126 10.26 -11.68 -26.43
N ALA A 127 10.23 -10.51 -25.81
CA ALA A 127 9.21 -10.14 -24.85
C ALA A 127 7.81 -10.03 -25.49
N ALA A 128 7.70 -9.39 -26.67
CA ALA A 128 6.45 -9.28 -27.40
C ALA A 128 5.92 -10.65 -27.89
N ALA A 129 6.82 -11.57 -28.24
CA ALA A 129 6.43 -12.95 -28.57
C ALA A 129 5.88 -13.71 -27.36
N ARG A 130 6.40 -13.42 -26.15
CA ARG A 130 5.96 -14.04 -24.90
C ARG A 130 4.68 -13.39 -24.34
N TRP A 131 4.55 -12.07 -24.48
CA TRP A 131 3.40 -11.29 -23.97
C TRP A 131 2.85 -10.36 -25.07
N PRO A 132 2.08 -10.87 -26.02
CA PRO A 132 1.60 -10.11 -27.18
C PRO A 132 0.62 -8.98 -26.84
N GLY A 133 0.18 -8.90 -25.60
CA GLY A 133 -0.68 -7.82 -25.09
C GLY A 133 0.05 -6.51 -24.78
N ILE A 134 1.39 -6.49 -24.80
CA ILE A 134 2.23 -5.35 -24.42
C ILE A 134 3.20 -5.04 -25.56
N ALA A 135 3.32 -3.77 -25.95
CA ALA A 135 4.37 -3.30 -26.86
C ALA A 135 5.60 -2.90 -26.03
N PHE A 136 6.68 -3.62 -26.22
CA PHE A 136 7.93 -3.41 -25.51
C PHE A 136 8.87 -2.49 -26.26
N GLU A 137 9.60 -1.67 -25.52
CA GLU A 137 10.69 -0.84 -26.03
C GLU A 137 11.85 -0.79 -25.01
N GLY A 138 13.03 -0.33 -25.45
CA GLY A 138 14.21 -0.22 -24.62
C GLY A 138 14.74 -1.57 -24.13
N HIS A 139 15.18 -1.61 -22.87
CA HIS A 139 15.58 -2.84 -22.22
C HIS A 139 14.38 -3.53 -21.55
N VAL A 140 14.41 -4.85 -21.49
CA VAL A 140 13.33 -5.64 -20.88
C VAL A 140 13.91 -6.61 -19.86
N LEU A 141 13.37 -6.55 -18.65
CA LEU A 141 13.71 -7.41 -17.51
C LEU A 141 12.46 -8.15 -17.04
N THR A 142 12.57 -9.43 -16.73
CA THR A 142 11.47 -10.19 -16.10
C THR A 142 11.96 -11.02 -14.93
N HIS A 143 11.09 -11.20 -13.94
CA HIS A 143 11.32 -12.09 -12.80
C HIS A 143 10.04 -12.85 -12.42
N ALA A 144 10.16 -14.18 -12.30
CA ALA A 144 9.03 -15.09 -12.18
C ALA A 144 8.40 -15.10 -10.77
N THR A 145 9.14 -14.69 -9.73
CA THR A 145 8.65 -14.65 -8.33
C THR A 145 7.65 -13.52 -8.08
N ALA A 146 7.51 -12.61 -9.04
CA ALA A 146 6.56 -11.49 -9.01
C ALA A 146 5.18 -11.91 -9.51
N GLY A 147 4.23 -10.97 -9.39
CA GLY A 147 2.88 -11.18 -9.88
C GLY A 147 1.89 -10.15 -9.34
N ARG A 148 0.67 -10.59 -9.08
CA ARG A 148 -0.41 -9.77 -8.56
C ARG A 148 -0.90 -10.28 -7.20
N ILE A 149 -1.02 -9.39 -6.24
CA ILE A 149 -1.62 -9.66 -4.93
C ILE A 149 -3.13 -9.48 -5.05
N ARG A 150 -3.90 -10.40 -4.48
CA ARG A 150 -5.35 -10.30 -4.27
C ARG A 150 -5.60 -9.36 -3.09
N SER A 151 -5.68 -8.06 -3.37
CA SER A 151 -5.61 -7.04 -2.31
C SER A 151 -6.82 -7.02 -1.40
N ALA A 152 -8.03 -7.17 -1.93
CA ALA A 152 -9.24 -7.25 -1.11
C ALA A 152 -9.24 -8.50 -0.23
N ASP A 153 -8.89 -9.66 -0.80
CA ASP A 153 -8.80 -10.93 -0.07
C ASP A 153 -7.74 -10.87 1.03
N THR A 154 -6.62 -10.19 0.76
CA THR A 154 -5.55 -10.00 1.76
C THR A 154 -6.04 -9.23 2.98
N ILE A 155 -6.67 -8.07 2.77
CA ILE A 155 -7.16 -7.24 3.88
C ILE A 155 -8.18 -8.02 4.70
N GLU A 156 -9.13 -8.66 4.03
CA GLU A 156 -10.17 -9.46 4.67
C GLU A 156 -9.60 -10.63 5.46
N LEU A 157 -8.59 -11.33 4.92
CA LEU A 157 -7.92 -12.41 5.62
C LEU A 157 -7.20 -11.91 6.88
N LEU A 158 -6.42 -10.83 6.79
CA LEU A 158 -5.68 -10.28 7.93
C LEU A 158 -6.63 -9.85 9.05
N LEU A 159 -7.72 -9.16 8.73
CA LEU A 159 -8.75 -8.77 9.69
C LEU A 159 -9.41 -10.01 10.33
N THR A 160 -9.77 -11.00 9.52
CA THR A 160 -10.37 -12.25 10.00
C THR A 160 -9.41 -13.03 10.91
N LEU A 161 -8.12 -13.08 10.57
CA LEU A 161 -7.12 -13.73 11.42
C LEU A 161 -6.99 -13.02 12.77
N ALA A 162 -6.99 -11.69 12.79
CA ALA A 162 -6.99 -10.92 14.03
C ALA A 162 -8.24 -11.19 14.88
N GLU A 163 -9.44 -11.18 14.29
CA GLU A 163 -10.70 -11.48 14.98
C GLU A 163 -10.74 -12.88 15.57
N ARG A 164 -10.24 -13.88 14.86
CA ARG A 164 -10.24 -15.29 15.29
C ARG A 164 -9.42 -15.56 16.54
N THR A 165 -8.48 -14.69 16.87
CA THR A 165 -7.72 -14.82 18.15
C THR A 165 -8.58 -14.53 19.38
N GLY A 166 -9.71 -13.82 19.22
CA GLY A 166 -10.51 -13.28 20.31
C GLY A 166 -9.86 -12.10 21.05
N LEU A 167 -8.72 -11.59 20.54
CA LEU A 167 -7.97 -10.47 21.12
C LEU A 167 -8.21 -9.15 20.35
N ALA A 168 -8.83 -9.18 19.18
CA ALA A 168 -9.15 -8.00 18.39
C ALA A 168 -10.62 -7.60 18.54
N GLU A 169 -10.84 -6.32 18.79
CA GLU A 169 -12.11 -5.64 18.57
C GLU A 169 -11.95 -4.73 17.34
N LEU A 170 -12.82 -4.90 16.32
CA LEU A 170 -12.76 -4.12 15.08
C LEU A 170 -13.99 -3.19 15.01
N ARG A 171 -13.76 -1.87 14.98
CA ARG A 171 -14.80 -0.84 14.86
C ARG A 171 -14.69 -0.16 13.50
N PHE A 172 -15.53 -0.56 12.58
CA PHE A 172 -15.71 0.09 11.28
C PHE A 172 -16.81 1.16 11.35
N GLY A 173 -16.79 2.13 10.41
CA GLY A 173 -17.72 3.25 10.40
C GLY A 173 -17.52 4.21 11.60
N THR A 174 -16.35 4.19 12.19
CA THR A 174 -16.02 4.96 13.40
C THR A 174 -14.82 5.86 13.12
N ARG A 175 -15.05 7.16 12.96
CA ARG A 175 -13.98 8.14 12.74
C ARG A 175 -13.23 8.41 14.06
N VAL A 176 -11.91 8.51 13.99
CA VAL A 176 -11.10 9.12 15.04
C VAL A 176 -11.07 10.64 14.79
N ALA A 177 -11.56 11.40 15.75
CA ALA A 177 -11.64 12.85 15.66
C ALA A 177 -10.36 13.54 16.14
N ALA A 178 -9.69 12.97 17.14
CA ALA A 178 -8.46 13.52 17.71
C ALA A 178 -7.61 12.45 18.41
N VAL A 179 -6.31 12.73 18.47
CA VAL A 179 -5.33 11.97 19.25
C VAL A 179 -4.63 12.96 20.16
N ALA A 180 -4.69 12.73 21.46
CA ALA A 180 -4.08 13.59 22.48
C ALA A 180 -3.00 12.84 23.26
N ASP A 181 -1.82 13.44 23.35
CA ASP A 181 -0.66 12.88 24.02
C ASP A 181 -0.63 13.31 25.50
N HIS A 182 -0.37 12.36 26.41
CA HIS A 182 -0.25 12.57 27.85
C HIS A 182 1.09 12.06 28.42
N GLY A 183 2.10 11.91 27.56
CA GLY A 183 3.42 11.44 27.96
C GLY A 183 3.57 9.93 27.84
N ASP A 184 3.04 9.19 28.77
CA ASP A 184 3.08 7.70 28.81
C ASP A 184 1.83 7.03 28.23
N ALA A 185 0.81 7.82 27.93
CA ALA A 185 -0.45 7.36 27.36
C ALA A 185 -0.96 8.33 26.28
N VAL A 186 -1.89 7.83 25.48
CA VAL A 186 -2.59 8.58 24.43
C VAL A 186 -4.10 8.43 24.65
N THR A 187 -4.84 9.52 24.49
CA THR A 187 -6.30 9.47 24.39
C THR A 187 -6.72 9.61 22.93
N VAL A 188 -7.41 8.60 22.42
CA VAL A 188 -8.03 8.57 21.10
C VAL A 188 -9.49 8.94 21.25
N THR A 189 -9.90 10.10 20.70
CA THR A 189 -11.29 10.57 20.73
C THR A 189 -11.99 10.15 19.44
N LEU A 190 -13.09 9.42 19.58
CA LEU A 190 -13.93 8.98 18.47
C LEU A 190 -14.92 10.06 18.05
N GLY A 191 -15.48 9.96 16.85
CA GLY A 191 -16.39 10.96 16.30
C GLY A 191 -17.74 11.09 17.04
N ASP A 192 -18.10 10.10 17.84
CA ASP A 192 -19.28 10.14 18.73
C ASP A 192 -19.00 10.80 20.09
N GLY A 193 -17.75 11.23 20.33
CA GLY A 193 -17.30 11.83 21.58
C GLY A 193 -16.74 10.83 22.59
N THR A 194 -16.81 9.52 22.34
CA THR A 194 -16.18 8.50 23.20
C THR A 194 -14.67 8.69 23.20
N ALA A 195 -14.04 8.60 24.36
CA ALA A 195 -12.59 8.70 24.52
C ALA A 195 -12.02 7.36 24.99
N VAL A 196 -10.96 6.90 24.30
CA VAL A 196 -10.23 5.66 24.62
C VAL A 196 -8.80 6.02 25.00
N ARG A 197 -8.42 5.75 26.25
CA ARG A 197 -7.06 5.96 26.76
C ARG A 197 -6.26 4.66 26.70
N THR A 198 -5.08 4.70 26.08
CA THR A 198 -4.18 3.56 25.97
C THR A 198 -2.71 3.97 26.10
N ALA A 199 -1.84 3.00 26.41
CA ALA A 199 -0.39 3.18 26.42
C ALA A 199 0.26 2.99 25.03
N SER A 200 -0.51 2.56 24.01
CA SER A 200 0.05 2.28 22.67
C SER A 200 -0.98 2.55 21.58
N VAL A 201 -0.61 3.41 20.63
CA VAL A 201 -1.37 3.69 19.40
C VAL A 201 -0.51 3.38 18.18
N VAL A 202 -1.09 2.70 17.21
CA VAL A 202 -0.51 2.52 15.87
C VAL A 202 -1.37 3.31 14.88
N ALA A 203 -0.85 4.42 14.39
CA ALA A 203 -1.50 5.25 13.39
C ALA A 203 -1.12 4.79 11.97
N ALA A 204 -1.99 4.00 11.33
CA ALA A 204 -1.84 3.47 9.98
C ALA A 204 -2.86 4.12 9.03
N VAL A 205 -2.94 5.44 9.08
CA VAL A 205 -4.00 6.26 8.48
C VAL A 205 -3.65 6.82 7.09
N GLY A 206 -2.51 6.40 6.49
CA GLY A 206 -2.10 6.80 5.15
C GLY A 206 -2.19 8.31 4.94
N SER A 207 -2.94 8.74 3.94
CA SER A 207 -3.10 10.14 3.55
C SER A 207 -3.65 11.08 4.63
N TRP A 208 -4.22 10.56 5.72
CA TRP A 208 -4.73 11.37 6.85
C TRP A 208 -3.69 11.58 7.95
N ALA A 209 -2.48 10.98 7.86
CA ALA A 209 -1.46 11.09 8.90
C ALA A 209 -1.03 12.54 9.21
N PRO A 210 -0.80 13.42 8.23
CA PRO A 210 -0.41 14.80 8.51
C PRO A 210 -1.43 15.54 9.40
N THR A 211 -2.72 15.36 9.15
CA THR A 211 -3.79 16.06 9.88
C THR A 211 -4.13 15.41 11.22
N LEU A 212 -4.01 14.08 11.34
CA LEU A 212 -4.42 13.38 12.55
C LEU A 212 -3.32 13.32 13.62
N VAL A 213 -2.06 13.09 13.20
CA VAL A 213 -0.96 12.85 14.15
C VAL A 213 0.24 13.79 14.00
N GLY A 214 0.22 14.71 13.02
CA GLY A 214 1.34 15.61 12.76
C GLY A 214 1.70 16.48 13.97
N ASP A 215 0.72 17.10 14.61
CA ASP A 215 0.94 17.94 15.80
C ASP A 215 1.38 17.13 17.03
N VAL A 216 0.88 15.89 17.16
CA VAL A 216 1.28 14.97 18.23
C VAL A 216 2.75 14.59 18.09
N LEU A 217 3.20 14.27 16.89
CA LEU A 217 4.60 13.98 16.59
C LEU A 217 5.49 15.22 16.82
N ALA A 218 5.03 16.40 16.38
CA ALA A 218 5.76 17.64 16.58
C ALA A 218 5.97 17.98 18.07
N ALA A 219 4.97 17.73 18.92
CA ALA A 219 5.08 17.88 20.36
C ALA A 219 6.13 16.93 20.98
N ARG A 220 6.46 15.83 20.30
CA ARG A 220 7.52 14.87 20.69
C ARG A 220 8.87 15.10 19.98
N GLY A 221 9.03 16.25 19.33
CA GLY A 221 10.27 16.63 18.65
C GLY A 221 10.50 15.90 17.33
N ALA A 222 9.49 15.20 16.78
CA ALA A 222 9.52 14.55 15.50
C ALA A 222 8.59 15.27 14.51
N ARG A 223 8.95 15.31 13.22
CA ARG A 223 8.11 15.93 12.19
C ARG A 223 8.00 15.01 10.99
N LEU A 224 6.79 14.82 10.52
CA LEU A 224 6.58 14.18 9.22
C LEU A 224 7.25 14.99 8.12
N PRO A 225 7.91 14.35 7.14
CA PRO A 225 8.31 15.03 5.92
C PRO A 225 7.08 15.63 5.24
N ALA A 226 7.30 16.46 4.25
CA ALA A 226 6.20 17.03 3.46
C ALA A 226 5.51 15.92 2.66
N VAL A 227 4.45 15.36 3.21
CA VAL A 227 3.64 14.33 2.53
C VAL A 227 2.70 14.99 1.53
N ARG A 228 2.87 14.66 0.26
CA ARG A 228 1.99 15.11 -0.83
C ARG A 228 0.89 14.09 -1.05
N VAL A 229 -0.34 14.47 -0.76
CA VAL A 229 -1.51 13.61 -0.99
C VAL A 229 -2.05 13.87 -2.39
N THR A 230 -2.08 12.84 -3.25
CA THR A 230 -2.55 12.94 -4.63
C THR A 230 -3.68 11.94 -4.91
N GLN A 231 -4.57 12.33 -5.85
CA GLN A 231 -5.60 11.45 -6.39
C GLN A 231 -5.12 10.85 -7.70
N GLU A 232 -4.71 9.58 -7.65
CA GLU A 232 -4.34 8.82 -8.83
C GLU A 232 -5.59 8.29 -9.57
N GLN A 233 -5.49 8.18 -10.90
CA GLN A 233 -6.61 7.87 -11.77
C GLN A 233 -6.32 6.72 -12.74
N PRO A 234 -5.99 5.52 -12.25
CA PRO A 234 -5.85 4.36 -13.13
C PRO A 234 -7.20 3.91 -13.67
N ALA A 235 -7.16 3.14 -14.76
CA ALA A 235 -8.36 2.58 -15.35
C ALA A 235 -8.17 1.09 -15.68
N HIS A 236 -9.28 0.35 -15.65
CA HIS A 236 -9.36 -1.01 -16.18
C HIS A 236 -9.82 -0.96 -17.63
N PHE A 237 -9.16 -1.73 -18.49
CA PHE A 237 -9.46 -1.85 -19.91
C PHE A 237 -9.83 -3.30 -20.23
N PRO A 238 -10.93 -3.57 -20.94
CA PRO A 238 -11.31 -4.93 -21.32
C PRO A 238 -10.20 -5.62 -22.11
N SER A 239 -9.79 -6.83 -21.67
CA SER A 239 -8.75 -7.62 -22.33
C SER A 239 -9.30 -8.35 -23.54
N HIS A 240 -8.49 -8.43 -24.62
CA HIS A 240 -8.72 -9.29 -25.77
C HIS A 240 -8.05 -10.67 -25.61
N LEU A 241 -7.24 -10.83 -24.57
CA LEU A 241 -6.44 -12.02 -24.30
C LEU A 241 -6.93 -12.71 -23.01
N PRO A 242 -6.66 -14.00 -22.86
CA PRO A 242 -6.95 -14.71 -21.61
C PRO A 242 -6.10 -14.17 -20.44
N ASP A 243 -6.58 -14.39 -19.22
CA ASP A 243 -5.99 -13.85 -17.99
C ASP A 243 -4.52 -14.29 -17.79
N GLU A 244 -4.18 -15.49 -18.23
CA GLU A 244 -2.83 -16.07 -18.10
C GLU A 244 -1.79 -15.41 -19.01
N ALA A 245 -2.24 -14.67 -20.03
CA ALA A 245 -1.35 -13.96 -20.96
C ALA A 245 -0.75 -12.68 -20.37
N TRP A 246 -1.17 -12.28 -19.17
CA TRP A 246 -0.79 -11.00 -18.58
C TRP A 246 0.16 -11.16 -17.41
N PRO A 247 1.42 -10.67 -17.51
CA PRO A 247 2.26 -10.40 -16.38
C PRO A 247 1.81 -9.09 -15.70
N SER A 248 2.30 -8.81 -14.51
CA SER A 248 2.37 -7.42 -14.05
C SER A 248 3.49 -6.71 -14.82
N PHE A 249 3.34 -5.41 -15.10
CA PHE A 249 4.39 -4.68 -15.81
C PHE A 249 4.61 -3.27 -15.27
N VAL A 250 5.83 -2.77 -15.45
CA VAL A 250 6.20 -1.36 -15.26
C VAL A 250 6.93 -0.91 -16.52
N HIS A 251 6.46 0.17 -17.10
CA HIS A 251 7.08 0.81 -18.25
C HIS A 251 7.74 2.12 -17.80
N TRP A 252 9.05 2.12 -17.77
CA TRP A 252 9.90 3.25 -17.41
C TRP A 252 10.05 4.17 -18.63
N VAL A 253 9.17 5.15 -18.77
CA VAL A 253 9.18 6.10 -19.90
C VAL A 253 9.72 7.45 -19.47
N ASP A 254 10.14 8.27 -20.44
CA ASP A 254 10.52 9.65 -20.14
C ASP A 254 9.30 10.45 -19.67
N GLY A 255 9.40 11.00 -18.49
CA GLY A 255 8.38 11.84 -17.88
C GLY A 255 7.54 11.15 -16.83
N ASP A 256 6.79 10.11 -17.17
CA ASP A 256 5.84 9.48 -16.25
C ASP A 256 5.86 7.95 -16.36
N ASP A 257 6.31 7.28 -15.32
CA ASP A 257 6.33 5.83 -15.28
C ASP A 257 4.91 5.26 -15.24
N VAL A 258 4.70 4.15 -15.95
CA VAL A 258 3.41 3.50 -16.08
C VAL A 258 3.46 2.09 -15.51
N TYR A 259 2.44 1.72 -14.78
CA TYR A 259 2.27 0.35 -14.30
C TYR A 259 1.00 -0.27 -14.86
N GLY A 260 1.01 -1.61 -14.98
CA GLY A 260 -0.20 -2.34 -15.32
C GLY A 260 -0.19 -3.77 -14.81
N LEU A 261 -1.39 -4.31 -14.64
CA LEU A 261 -1.64 -5.68 -14.23
C LEU A 261 -3.07 -6.09 -14.57
N LEU A 262 -3.28 -7.35 -14.85
CA LEU A 262 -4.64 -7.87 -15.00
C LEU A 262 -5.35 -7.92 -13.65
N THR A 263 -6.62 -7.50 -13.63
CA THR A 263 -7.57 -7.74 -12.55
C THR A 263 -8.64 -8.69 -13.06
N PRO A 264 -8.72 -9.94 -12.57
CA PRO A 264 -9.70 -10.90 -13.03
C PRO A 264 -11.14 -10.37 -12.95
N GLY A 265 -11.87 -10.47 -14.05
CA GLY A 265 -13.24 -9.97 -14.15
C GLY A 265 -13.39 -8.46 -14.41
N GLU A 266 -12.33 -7.66 -14.24
CA GLU A 266 -12.36 -6.20 -14.44
C GLU A 266 -11.51 -5.75 -15.67
N GLY A 267 -10.59 -6.59 -16.14
CA GLY A 267 -9.68 -6.29 -17.24
C GLY A 267 -8.29 -5.87 -16.79
N VAL A 268 -7.49 -5.31 -17.68
CA VAL A 268 -6.13 -4.87 -17.40
C VAL A 268 -6.16 -3.47 -16.82
N LYS A 269 -5.73 -3.33 -15.58
CA LYS A 269 -5.55 -2.04 -14.92
C LYS A 269 -4.24 -1.41 -15.40
N VAL A 270 -4.30 -0.16 -15.85
CA VAL A 270 -3.15 0.65 -16.23
C VAL A 270 -3.25 2.01 -15.55
N GLY A 271 -2.14 2.55 -15.10
CA GLY A 271 -2.08 3.87 -14.48
C GLY A 271 -0.70 4.50 -14.56
N PHE A 272 -0.64 5.83 -14.61
CA PHE A 272 0.57 6.58 -14.37
C PHE A 272 0.90 6.56 -12.87
N HIS A 273 2.18 6.63 -12.55
CA HIS A 273 2.64 6.61 -11.17
C HIS A 273 2.90 8.03 -10.64
N GLY A 274 2.18 8.41 -9.58
CA GLY A 274 2.45 9.65 -8.85
C GLY A 274 2.12 10.96 -9.58
N THR A 275 1.28 10.92 -10.64
CA THR A 275 1.00 12.08 -11.50
C THR A 275 -0.31 12.80 -11.15
N GLY A 276 -1.08 12.26 -10.23
CA GLY A 276 -2.40 12.79 -9.87
C GLY A 276 -2.35 14.19 -9.25
N PRO A 277 -3.47 14.94 -9.31
CA PRO A 277 -3.58 16.24 -8.67
C PRO A 277 -3.51 16.12 -7.14
N VAL A 278 -2.94 17.15 -6.49
CA VAL A 278 -2.97 17.26 -5.03
C VAL A 278 -4.39 17.48 -4.55
N VAL A 279 -4.81 16.73 -3.55
CA VAL A 279 -6.18 16.75 -3.02
C VAL A 279 -6.22 16.75 -1.50
N ASP A 280 -7.33 17.21 -0.95
CA ASP A 280 -7.76 16.89 0.40
C ASP A 280 -8.42 15.50 0.39
N PRO A 281 -7.93 14.52 1.17
CA PRO A 281 -8.48 13.17 1.18
C PRO A 281 -9.97 13.11 1.58
N ASP A 282 -10.46 14.06 2.39
CA ASP A 282 -11.85 14.14 2.84
C ASP A 282 -12.77 14.88 1.84
N ALA A 283 -12.21 15.70 0.93
CA ALA A 283 -12.98 16.57 0.04
C ALA A 283 -12.75 16.32 -1.46
N ARG A 284 -12.11 15.19 -1.84
CA ARG A 284 -11.76 14.89 -3.23
C ARG A 284 -12.98 14.54 -4.10
N ASP A 285 -12.97 15.00 -5.34
CA ASP A 285 -13.86 14.53 -6.39
C ASP A 285 -13.24 13.32 -7.09
N LYS A 286 -13.83 12.14 -6.95
CA LYS A 286 -13.31 10.87 -7.49
C LYS A 286 -13.45 10.75 -9.01
N ARG A 287 -14.01 11.76 -9.68
CA ARG A 287 -14.15 11.75 -11.14
C ARG A 287 -12.78 11.90 -11.81
N PRO A 288 -12.58 11.22 -12.95
CA PRO A 288 -11.34 11.38 -13.70
C PRO A 288 -11.22 12.79 -14.28
N VAL A 289 -10.01 13.35 -14.23
CA VAL A 289 -9.67 14.59 -14.94
C VAL A 289 -9.64 14.28 -16.43
N PRO A 290 -10.41 14.99 -17.29
CA PRO A 290 -10.58 14.62 -18.70
C PRO A 290 -9.26 14.56 -19.48
N GLU A 291 -8.33 15.48 -19.24
CA GLU A 291 -7.03 15.51 -19.91
C GLU A 291 -6.16 14.32 -19.53
N GLU A 292 -6.14 13.93 -18.25
CA GLU A 292 -5.39 12.76 -17.76
C GLU A 292 -6.04 11.46 -18.27
N ALA A 293 -7.36 11.40 -18.33
CA ALA A 293 -8.09 10.28 -18.89
C ALA A 293 -7.75 10.07 -20.37
N ALA A 294 -7.75 11.15 -21.17
CA ALA A 294 -7.37 11.09 -22.57
C ALA A 294 -5.90 10.70 -22.77
N ARG A 295 -5.00 11.20 -21.91
CA ARG A 295 -3.57 10.86 -21.92
C ARG A 295 -3.37 9.36 -21.64
N LEU A 296 -4.05 8.82 -20.63
CA LEU A 296 -3.97 7.39 -20.31
C LEU A 296 -4.52 6.52 -21.46
N GLN A 297 -5.64 6.89 -22.04
CA GLN A 297 -6.20 6.17 -23.20
C GLN A 297 -5.24 6.18 -24.40
N ALA A 298 -4.60 7.33 -24.68
CA ALA A 298 -3.62 7.42 -25.76
C ALA A 298 -2.37 6.55 -25.49
N TYR A 299 -1.89 6.52 -24.25
CA TYR A 299 -0.82 5.62 -23.84
C TYR A 299 -1.22 4.15 -24.06
N VAL A 300 -2.39 3.75 -23.55
CA VAL A 300 -2.88 2.36 -23.66
C VAL A 300 -3.07 1.94 -25.11
N ALA A 301 -3.62 2.81 -25.96
CA ALA A 301 -3.77 2.53 -27.40
C ALA A 301 -2.44 2.29 -28.11
N ARG A 302 -1.35 2.91 -27.63
CA ARG A 302 0.00 2.74 -28.20
C ARG A 302 0.73 1.53 -27.66
N TYR A 303 0.68 1.31 -26.34
CA TYR A 303 1.58 0.39 -25.64
C TYR A 303 0.92 -0.88 -25.11
N VAL A 304 -0.41 -0.96 -25.10
CA VAL A 304 -1.13 -2.13 -24.58
C VAL A 304 -2.13 -2.67 -25.62
N PRO A 305 -1.61 -3.18 -26.77
CA PRO A 305 -2.47 -3.64 -27.88
C PRO A 305 -3.41 -4.81 -27.53
N GLY A 306 -3.20 -5.48 -26.40
CA GLY A 306 -4.03 -6.58 -25.94
C GLY A 306 -5.35 -6.18 -25.27
N VAL A 307 -5.68 -4.88 -25.22
CA VAL A 307 -6.92 -4.37 -24.60
C VAL A 307 -7.70 -3.43 -25.50
N ASP A 308 -8.97 -3.20 -25.19
CA ASP A 308 -9.80 -2.16 -25.81
C ASP A 308 -9.55 -0.81 -25.12
N ALA A 309 -8.68 0.01 -25.68
CA ALA A 309 -8.33 1.33 -25.14
C ALA A 309 -9.50 2.34 -25.18
N THR A 310 -10.58 2.05 -25.92
CA THR A 310 -11.74 2.95 -26.05
C THR A 310 -12.78 2.78 -24.94
N ARG A 311 -12.63 1.75 -24.08
CA ARG A 311 -13.59 1.38 -23.04
C ARG A 311 -12.98 1.33 -21.63
N PRO A 312 -12.37 2.43 -21.13
CA PRO A 312 -11.82 2.47 -19.78
C PRO A 312 -12.94 2.50 -18.73
N THR A 313 -12.69 1.81 -17.62
CA THR A 313 -13.41 2.00 -16.36
C THR A 313 -12.44 2.62 -15.36
N PHE A 314 -12.57 3.93 -15.15
CA PHE A 314 -11.68 4.68 -14.24
C PHE A 314 -11.98 4.36 -12.79
N ILE A 315 -10.93 4.31 -12.00
CA ILE A 315 -10.98 4.24 -10.53
C ILE A 315 -10.16 5.38 -9.94
N SER A 316 -10.41 5.69 -8.67
CA SER A 316 -9.68 6.75 -7.96
C SER A 316 -8.96 6.15 -6.76
N CYS A 317 -7.66 6.41 -6.66
CA CYS A 317 -6.81 5.96 -5.56
C CYS A 317 -6.11 7.16 -4.92
N LEU A 318 -5.64 7.02 -3.67
CA LEU A 318 -4.79 8.03 -3.03
C LEU A 318 -3.35 7.54 -2.95
N TYR A 319 -2.41 8.47 -3.18
CA TYR A 319 -1.02 8.31 -2.77
C TYR A 319 -0.71 9.31 -1.65
N ASP A 320 0.15 8.92 -0.75
CA ASP A 320 0.77 9.71 0.30
C ASP A 320 2.28 9.69 0.07
N THR A 321 2.77 10.62 -0.79
CA THR A 321 4.13 10.60 -1.30
C THR A 321 5.04 11.49 -0.45
N THR A 322 6.14 10.96 0.04
CA THR A 322 7.26 11.67 0.67
C THR A 322 8.22 12.22 -0.38
N PRO A 323 9.07 13.20 -0.07
CA PRO A 323 9.98 13.80 -1.04
C PRO A 323 11.01 12.86 -1.66
N ASP A 324 11.40 11.81 -0.93
CA ASP A 324 12.36 10.78 -1.30
C ASP A 324 11.70 9.43 -1.65
N GLU A 325 10.37 9.40 -1.58
CA GLU A 325 9.53 8.19 -1.74
C GLU A 325 9.77 7.10 -0.70
N ASP A 326 10.59 7.35 0.32
CA ASP A 326 10.78 6.45 1.44
C ASP A 326 9.57 6.44 2.38
N PHE A 327 9.32 5.31 3.02
CA PHE A 327 8.26 5.17 4.01
C PHE A 327 8.59 5.99 5.26
N VAL A 328 7.57 6.35 6.02
CA VAL A 328 7.72 6.86 7.38
C VAL A 328 7.15 5.82 8.34
N ILE A 329 8.04 5.16 9.08
CA ILE A 329 7.67 4.12 10.04
C ILE A 329 8.53 4.32 11.28
N ASP A 330 7.94 4.90 12.32
CA ASP A 330 8.66 5.23 13.54
C ASP A 330 7.75 5.17 14.77
N ARG A 331 8.39 5.16 15.95
CA ARG A 331 7.70 5.26 17.24
C ARG A 331 8.23 6.42 18.06
N ARG A 332 7.31 7.26 18.55
CA ARG A 332 7.60 8.35 19.47
C ARG A 332 6.75 8.20 20.75
N GLY A 333 7.38 7.63 21.78
CA GLY A 333 6.68 7.28 23.02
C GLY A 333 5.58 6.24 22.78
N PRO A 334 4.30 6.50 23.15
CA PRO A 334 3.19 5.60 22.94
C PRO A 334 2.61 5.61 21.52
N LEU A 335 3.08 6.50 20.63
CA LEU A 335 2.59 6.63 19.26
C LEU A 335 3.57 5.99 18.27
N THR A 336 3.11 4.96 17.55
CA THR A 336 3.73 4.41 16.35
C THR A 336 3.01 4.97 15.13
N VAL A 337 3.73 5.45 14.12
CA VAL A 337 3.17 5.99 12.88
C VAL A 337 3.67 5.18 11.68
N ALA A 338 2.78 4.97 10.71
CA ALA A 338 3.10 4.37 9.41
C ALA A 338 2.36 5.11 8.30
N THR A 339 3.09 5.83 7.43
CA THR A 339 2.57 6.65 6.34
C THR A 339 3.65 6.86 5.26
N GLY A 340 3.37 7.66 4.24
CA GLY A 340 4.35 8.00 3.21
C GLY A 340 4.71 6.83 2.32
N PHE A 341 3.76 5.95 2.02
CA PHE A 341 4.04 4.73 1.24
C PHE A 341 4.22 4.96 -0.25
N SER A 342 4.05 6.18 -0.73
CA SER A 342 4.41 6.65 -2.08
C SER A 342 3.92 5.74 -3.21
N GLY A 343 2.73 5.13 -3.04
CA GLY A 343 2.10 4.25 -4.01
C GLY A 343 2.67 2.82 -4.10
N HIS A 344 3.69 2.45 -3.31
CA HIS A 344 4.31 1.13 -3.43
C HIS A 344 4.34 0.28 -2.14
N GLY A 345 3.62 0.69 -1.08
CA GLY A 345 3.65 0.02 0.23
C GLY A 345 2.94 -1.33 0.30
N PHE A 346 1.88 -1.58 -0.50
CA PHE A 346 1.00 -2.76 -0.33
C PHE A 346 1.75 -4.09 -0.37
N LYS A 347 2.74 -4.23 -1.26
CA LYS A 347 3.51 -5.47 -1.43
C LYS A 347 4.31 -5.87 -0.20
N PHE A 348 4.52 -4.93 0.73
CA PHE A 348 5.21 -5.16 2.00
C PHE A 348 4.26 -5.52 3.16
N ALA A 349 2.96 -5.68 2.94
CA ALA A 349 1.96 -5.77 4.00
C ALA A 349 2.30 -6.76 5.14
N PRO A 350 2.69 -8.02 4.92
CA PRO A 350 3.06 -8.91 6.03
C PRO A 350 4.30 -8.41 6.80
N LEU A 351 5.29 -7.87 6.08
CA LEU A 351 6.49 -7.29 6.70
C LEU A 351 6.16 -6.04 7.53
N LEU A 352 5.28 -5.17 7.00
CA LEU A 352 4.83 -3.99 7.73
C LEU A 352 4.08 -4.37 9.02
N GLY A 353 3.29 -5.45 8.98
CA GLY A 353 2.64 -5.99 10.17
C GLY A 353 3.65 -6.37 11.26
N GLU A 354 4.71 -7.11 10.89
CA GLU A 354 5.79 -7.47 11.83
C GLU A 354 6.50 -6.25 12.39
N VAL A 355 6.92 -5.32 11.51
CA VAL A 355 7.65 -4.10 11.91
C VAL A 355 6.81 -3.24 12.86
N LEU A 356 5.53 -3.05 12.58
CA LEU A 356 4.64 -2.25 13.41
C LEU A 356 4.35 -2.92 14.75
N ALA A 357 4.21 -4.25 14.77
CA ALA A 357 4.07 -4.99 16.02
C ALA A 357 5.36 -4.94 16.87
N ASP A 358 6.54 -5.04 16.25
CA ASP A 358 7.82 -4.84 16.93
C ASP A 358 7.89 -3.45 17.57
N LEU A 359 7.62 -2.40 16.79
CA LEU A 359 7.65 -1.03 17.29
C LEU A 359 6.64 -0.80 18.42
N ALA A 360 5.40 -1.25 18.26
CA ALA A 360 4.35 -1.06 19.27
C ALA A 360 4.68 -1.76 20.60
N THR A 361 5.47 -2.84 20.56
CA THR A 361 5.91 -3.59 21.75
C THR A 361 7.32 -3.23 22.24
N GLY A 362 7.94 -2.17 21.70
CA GLY A 362 9.20 -1.62 22.20
C GLY A 362 10.45 -1.93 21.38
N GLY A 363 10.28 -2.48 20.17
CA GLY A 363 11.37 -2.66 19.22
C GLY A 363 11.88 -1.35 18.61
N GLU A 364 12.98 -1.44 17.87
CA GLU A 364 13.65 -0.30 17.22
C GLU A 364 13.15 -0.13 15.78
N PRO A 365 13.05 1.11 15.27
CA PRO A 365 12.68 1.38 13.90
C PRO A 365 13.77 0.94 12.91
N ILE A 366 13.37 0.69 11.66
CA ILE A 366 14.31 0.60 10.55
C ILE A 366 14.89 2.00 10.35
N PRO A 367 16.22 2.21 10.46
CA PRO A 367 16.81 3.55 10.50
C PRO A 367 16.44 4.44 9.31
N ARG A 368 16.29 3.87 8.13
CA ARG A 368 15.91 4.57 6.90
C ARG A 368 14.53 5.21 6.98
N PHE A 369 13.60 4.60 7.69
CA PHE A 369 12.20 5.01 7.76
C PHE A 369 11.84 5.79 9.02
N ALA A 370 12.83 6.00 9.90
CA ALA A 370 12.67 6.73 11.16
C ALA A 370 12.57 8.25 10.96
N LEU A 371 11.83 8.94 11.86
CA LEU A 371 11.68 10.40 11.91
C LEU A 371 12.83 11.10 12.65
#